data_ccd02585f579bd88f9a11e4ae20cb74d
#
_entry.id   ccd02585f579bd88f9a11e4ae20cb74d
#
_cell.length_a   1.000
_cell.length_b   1.000
_cell.length_c   1.000
_cell.angle_alpha   90.00
_cell.angle_beta   90.00
_cell.angle_gamma   90.00
#
_symmetry.space_group_name_H-M   'P 1'
#
loop_
_entity.id
_entity.type
_entity.pdbx_description
1 polymer ?
#
loop_
_entity_poly.entity_id
_entity_poly.type
_entity_poly.pdbx_seq_one_letter_code
_entity_poly.pdbx_strand_id
1 'polypeptide(L)' 'LISYEPLFETMYKKNITEYNLIFKQGMSANTIHRIKKGLPCTTETLDALCFILDCEVSDVIKHDKTR' A
#
# COMPACT_ATOMS: atom_id res chain seq x y z
N LEU A 1 -13.02 4.49 8.97
CA LEU A 1 -11.72 3.86 9.15
C LEU A 1 -11.11 3.53 7.79
N ILE A 2 -9.86 3.91 7.60
CA ILE A 2 -9.16 3.60 6.36
C ILE A 2 -8.60 2.18 6.44
N SER A 3 -8.81 1.42 5.38
CA SER A 3 -8.31 0.04 5.27
C SER A 3 -7.34 -0.05 4.09
N TYR A 4 -6.25 -0.81 4.27
CA TYR A 4 -5.29 -1.09 3.21
C TYR A 4 -5.55 -2.44 2.52
N GLU A 5 -6.71 -3.02 2.77
CA GLU A 5 -7.05 -4.31 2.16
C GLU A 5 -6.89 -4.30 0.63
N PRO A 6 -7.35 -3.23 -0.09
CA PRO A 6 -7.16 -3.21 -1.53
C PRO A 6 -5.69 -3.27 -1.96
N LEU A 7 -4.80 -2.66 -1.18
CA LEU A 7 -3.36 -2.68 -1.48
C LEU A 7 -2.84 -4.11 -1.59
N PHE A 8 -3.17 -4.95 -0.61
CA PHE A 8 -2.65 -6.31 -0.58
C PHE A 8 -3.24 -7.15 -1.71
N GLU A 9 -4.51 -6.91 -2.05
CA GLU A 9 -5.12 -7.57 -3.20
C GLU A 9 -4.43 -7.16 -4.51
N THR A 10 -4.15 -5.87 -4.67
CA THR A 10 -3.49 -5.35 -5.86
C THR A 10 -2.08 -5.92 -5.99
N MET A 11 -1.34 -5.96 -4.88
CA MET A 11 0.00 -6.55 -4.86
C MET A 11 -0.05 -8.01 -5.28
N TYR A 12 -1.02 -8.75 -4.75
CA TYR A 12 -1.18 -10.15 -5.09
C TYR A 12 -1.44 -10.33 -6.59
N LYS A 13 -2.38 -9.55 -7.12
CA LYS A 13 -2.75 -9.64 -8.55
C LYS A 13 -1.58 -9.31 -9.47
N LYS A 14 -0.74 -8.36 -9.04
CA LYS A 14 0.40 -7.91 -9.86
C LYS A 14 1.68 -8.66 -9.53
N ASN A 15 1.61 -9.61 -8.61
CA ASN A 15 2.74 -10.42 -8.20
C ASN A 15 3.91 -9.56 -7.69
N ILE A 16 3.57 -8.54 -6.91
CA ILE A 16 4.55 -7.66 -6.28
C ILE A 16 4.53 -7.90 -4.79
N THR A 17 5.69 -8.22 -4.21
CA THR A 17 5.84 -8.55 -2.81
C THR A 17 6.36 -7.37 -2.00
N GLU A 18 6.29 -7.47 -0.67
CA GLU A 18 6.90 -6.48 0.22
C GLU A 18 8.40 -6.37 -0.03
N TYR A 19 9.06 -7.49 -0.25
CA TYR A 19 10.47 -7.52 -0.58
C TYR A 19 10.76 -6.64 -1.81
N ASN A 20 9.91 -6.78 -2.82
CA ASN A 20 10.03 -6.00 -4.05
C ASN A 20 9.90 -4.51 -3.75
N LEU A 21 8.89 -4.13 -2.96
CA LEU A 21 8.67 -2.73 -2.62
C LEU A 21 9.85 -2.11 -1.87
N ILE A 22 10.43 -2.87 -0.95
CA ILE A 22 11.50 -2.37 -0.10
C ILE A 22 12.84 -2.38 -0.84
N PHE A 23 13.21 -3.50 -1.42
CA PHE A 23 14.57 -3.70 -1.92
C PHE A 23 14.74 -3.36 -3.40
N LYS A 24 13.68 -3.41 -4.19
CA LYS A 24 13.76 -3.06 -5.61
C LYS A 24 13.21 -1.68 -5.91
N GLN A 25 12.20 -1.24 -5.16
CA GLN A 25 11.58 0.05 -5.39
C GLN A 25 12.04 1.13 -4.40
N GLY A 26 12.78 0.74 -3.38
CA GLY A 26 13.38 1.68 -2.45
C GLY A 26 12.46 2.24 -1.39
N MET A 27 11.32 1.59 -1.14
CA MET A 27 10.43 2.03 -0.07
C MET A 27 10.99 1.66 1.30
N SER A 28 10.71 2.49 2.29
CA SER A 28 11.14 2.24 3.66
C SER A 28 10.46 0.98 4.22
N ALA A 29 11.25 0.08 4.80
CA ALA A 29 10.71 -1.10 5.48
C ALA A 29 9.77 -0.68 6.61
N ASN A 30 10.10 0.40 7.30
CA ASN A 30 9.26 0.91 8.39
C ASN A 30 7.90 1.35 7.88
N THR A 31 7.87 2.01 6.72
CA THR A 31 6.62 2.45 6.10
C THR A 31 5.72 1.24 5.78
N ILE A 32 6.29 0.22 5.16
CA ILE A 32 5.55 -1.00 4.82
C ILE A 32 5.04 -1.68 6.09
N HIS A 33 5.89 -1.75 7.12
CA HIS A 33 5.54 -2.36 8.39
C HIS A 33 4.35 -1.65 9.05
N ARG A 34 4.35 -0.32 9.02
CA ARG A 34 3.26 0.49 9.56
C ARG A 34 1.96 0.27 8.79
N ILE A 35 2.04 0.17 7.48
CA ILE A 35 0.87 -0.10 6.63
C ILE A 35 0.27 -1.47 6.99
N LYS A 36 1.10 -2.47 7.20
CA LYS A 36 0.62 -3.79 7.61
C LYS A 36 -0.11 -3.77 8.94
N LYS A 37 0.23 -2.82 9.81
CA LYS A 37 -0.45 -2.65 11.09
C LYS A 37 -1.70 -1.77 10.99
N GLY A 38 -2.00 -1.26 9.81
CA GLY A 38 -3.16 -0.40 9.62
C GLY A 38 -2.95 1.03 10.07
N LEU A 39 -1.71 1.45 10.24
CA LEU A 39 -1.39 2.81 10.70
C LEU A 39 -1.44 3.81 9.54
N PRO A 40 -1.63 5.10 9.84
CA PRO A 40 -1.70 6.12 8.78
C PRO A 40 -0.42 6.20 7.95
N CYS A 41 -0.57 6.58 6.69
CA CYS A 41 0.55 6.90 5.83
C CYS A 41 0.31 8.28 5.22
N THR A 42 1.34 8.85 4.62
CA THR A 42 1.23 10.15 3.95
C THR A 42 0.69 9.97 2.54
N THR A 43 0.17 11.08 1.97
CA THR A 43 -0.24 11.06 0.58
C THR A 43 0.95 10.84 -0.35
N GLU A 44 2.15 11.20 0.06
CA GLU A 44 3.37 10.91 -0.71
C GLU A 44 3.58 9.40 -0.82
N THR A 45 3.33 8.67 0.27
CA THR A 45 3.42 7.21 0.25
C THR A 45 2.36 6.62 -0.68
N LEU A 46 1.14 7.16 -0.63
CA LEU A 46 0.06 6.72 -1.54
C LEU A 46 0.46 6.95 -2.99
N ASP A 47 1.02 8.12 -3.28
CA ASP A 47 1.46 8.46 -4.62
C ASP A 47 2.51 7.46 -5.11
N ALA A 48 3.49 7.15 -4.27
CA ALA A 48 4.54 6.19 -4.61
C ALA A 48 3.96 4.80 -4.89
N LEU A 49 3.02 4.35 -4.05
CA LEU A 49 2.40 3.04 -4.24
C LEU A 49 1.62 2.97 -5.54
N CYS A 50 0.85 4.02 -5.84
CA CYS A 50 0.10 4.08 -7.10
C CYS A 50 1.02 4.06 -8.30
N PHE A 51 2.13 4.76 -8.23
CA PHE A 51 3.12 4.78 -9.30
C PHE A 51 3.77 3.41 -9.49
N ILE A 52 4.25 2.82 -8.40
CA ILE A 52 4.94 1.52 -8.45
C ILE A 52 4.01 0.42 -8.95
N LEU A 53 2.76 0.41 -8.45
CA LEU A 53 1.79 -0.62 -8.79
C LEU A 53 1.01 -0.31 -10.06
N ASP A 54 1.19 0.90 -10.59
CA ASP A 54 0.44 1.36 -11.77
C ASP A 54 -1.06 1.17 -11.55
N CYS A 55 -1.57 1.79 -10.50
CA CYS A 55 -2.96 1.62 -10.09
C CYS A 55 -3.54 2.93 -9.55
N GLU A 56 -4.82 2.90 -9.22
CA GLU A 56 -5.53 4.05 -8.66
C GLU A 56 -5.46 4.04 -7.14
N VAL A 57 -5.77 5.18 -6.52
CA VAL A 57 -5.81 5.26 -5.05
C VAL A 57 -6.80 4.24 -4.48
N SER A 58 -7.92 4.02 -5.17
CA SER A 58 -8.93 3.04 -4.73
C SER A 58 -8.43 1.60 -4.75
N ASP A 59 -7.32 1.35 -5.44
CA ASP A 59 -6.69 0.04 -5.45
C ASP A 59 -5.68 -0.12 -4.30
N VAL A 60 -5.51 0.92 -3.49
CA VAL A 60 -4.58 0.92 -2.36
C VAL A 60 -5.33 1.02 -1.05
N ILE A 61 -6.29 1.95 -0.95
CA ILE A 61 -7.04 2.18 0.29
C ILE A 61 -8.53 2.25 0.01
N LYS A 62 -9.31 2.03 1.07
CA LYS A 62 -10.75 2.25 1.02
C LYS A 62 -11.21 2.78 2.36
N HIS A 63 -12.38 3.41 2.39
CA HIS A 63 -13.00 3.83 3.64
C HIS A 63 -13.95 2.73 4.10
N ASP A 64 -13.71 2.22 5.28
CA ASP A 64 -14.53 1.18 5.89
C ASP A 64 -15.45 1.83 6.89
N LYS A 65 -16.77 1.71 6.67
CA LYS A 65 -17.78 2.36 7.49
C LYS A 65 -18.22 1.52 8.69
N THR A 66 -17.69 0.32 8.82
CA THR A 66 -18.17 -0.63 9.83
C THR A 66 -17.50 -0.49 11.19
N ARG A 67 -16.53 0.40 11.33
CA ARG A 67 -15.86 0.53 12.61
C ARG A 67 -16.75 1.04 13.72
#